data_e3cc58082d963272a3524628e7eda57c
#
_entry.id   e3cc58082d963272a3524628e7eda57c
#
_cell.length_a   1.000
_cell.length_b   1.000
_cell.length_c   1.000
_cell.angle_alpha   90.00
_cell.angle_beta   90.00
_cell.angle_gamma   90.00
#
_symmetry.space_group_name_H-M   'P 1'
#
loop_
_entity.id
_entity.type
_entity.pdbx_description
1 polymer ?
#
loop_
_entity_poly.entity_id
_entity_poly.type
_entity_poly.pdbx_seq_one_letter_code
_entity_poly.pdbx_strand_id
1 'polypeptide(L)'
;MNEDHNKSIGDSKVIVTNQMGIHEKLGDIVEKHFSHPFQKPYQKHTEKAFDEINTIVQTFLLECPDGKVILDSCCGVGQSTRLLAKQNPNALVVGVDKSASRIERNIEGFDASSHYHADNYHLIRADLNDFYRLVKVANWPVTKHYILYP
;
A
#
# COMPACT_ATOMS: atom_id res chain seq x y z
N MET A 1 -44.95 -25.18 -2.42
CA MET A 1 -43.78 -25.18 -3.28
C MET A 1 -42.71 -24.42 -2.55
N ASN A 2 -41.79 -25.14 -1.93
CA ASN A 2 -40.65 -24.54 -1.24
C ASN A 2 -39.50 -24.49 -2.23
N GLU A 3 -39.12 -23.29 -2.66
CA GLU A 3 -37.88 -23.11 -3.39
C GLU A 3 -36.73 -23.07 -2.38
N ASP A 4 -35.99 -24.17 -2.35
CA ASP A 4 -34.74 -24.29 -1.61
C ASP A 4 -33.73 -23.27 -2.12
N HIS A 5 -33.49 -22.23 -1.33
CA HIS A 5 -32.37 -21.33 -1.50
C HIS A 5 -31.09 -22.02 -1.03
N ASN A 6 -30.59 -22.92 -1.86
CA ASN A 6 -29.23 -23.46 -1.72
C ASN A 6 -28.23 -22.35 -2.04
N LYS A 7 -27.96 -21.47 -1.07
CA LYS A 7 -26.82 -20.54 -1.16
C LYS A 7 -25.56 -21.35 -0.93
N SER A 8 -24.85 -21.67 -2.00
CA SER A 8 -23.49 -22.18 -1.90
C SER A 8 -22.61 -21.15 -1.20
N ILE A 9 -22.03 -21.57 -0.08
CA ILE A 9 -21.05 -20.75 0.66
C ILE A 9 -19.82 -20.66 -0.21
N GLY A 10 -19.57 -19.50 -0.80
CA GLY A 10 -18.36 -19.23 -1.57
C GLY A 10 -18.52 -18.69 -3.00
N ASP A 11 -19.73 -18.58 -3.51
CA ASP A 11 -19.96 -17.98 -4.82
C ASP A 11 -19.76 -16.45 -4.77
N SER A 12 -18.72 -15.98 -5.42
CA SER A 12 -18.52 -14.56 -5.64
C SER A 12 -19.66 -14.01 -6.49
N LYS A 13 -20.23 -12.87 -6.08
CA LYS A 13 -21.25 -12.19 -6.87
C LYS A 13 -20.68 -11.86 -8.26
N VAL A 14 -21.31 -12.33 -9.31
CA VAL A 14 -20.94 -11.99 -10.68
C VAL A 14 -21.13 -10.49 -10.86
N ILE A 15 -20.05 -9.78 -11.17
CA ILE A 15 -20.07 -8.37 -11.50
C ILE A 15 -20.36 -8.27 -12.98
N VAL A 16 -21.51 -7.70 -13.34
CA VAL A 16 -21.90 -7.43 -14.72
C VAL A 16 -21.75 -5.95 -14.97
N THR A 17 -20.98 -5.60 -16.01
CA THR A 17 -20.88 -4.24 -16.52
C THR A 17 -21.56 -4.14 -17.86
N ASN A 18 -22.23 -3.02 -18.12
CA ASN A 18 -22.77 -2.69 -19.43
C ASN A 18 -21.76 -1.93 -20.30
N GLN A 19 -20.54 -1.72 -19.82
CA GLN A 19 -19.48 -1.09 -20.59
C GLN A 19 -18.89 -2.09 -21.61
N MET A 20 -19.01 -1.75 -22.88
CA MET A 20 -18.49 -2.55 -23.99
C MET A 20 -17.04 -2.14 -24.30
N GLY A 21 -16.08 -2.68 -23.53
CA GLY A 21 -14.66 -2.41 -23.75
C GLY A 21 -14.13 -1.15 -23.06
N ILE A 22 -13.08 -0.57 -23.59
CA ILE A 22 -12.41 0.61 -23.05
C ILE A 22 -13.29 1.85 -23.24
N HIS A 23 -13.44 2.65 -22.18
CA HIS A 23 -14.18 3.91 -22.27
C HIS A 23 -13.54 4.84 -23.33
N GLU A 24 -14.35 5.37 -24.24
CA GLU A 24 -13.88 6.18 -25.39
C GLU A 24 -13.00 7.37 -25.01
N LYS A 25 -13.26 7.98 -23.84
CA LYS A 25 -12.51 9.14 -23.33
C LYS A 25 -11.32 8.76 -22.41
N LEU A 26 -10.99 7.47 -22.30
CA LEU A 26 -9.92 7.05 -21.41
C LEU A 26 -8.57 7.67 -21.80
N GLY A 27 -8.27 7.70 -23.11
CA GLY A 27 -7.05 8.30 -23.62
C GLY A 27 -6.91 9.78 -23.22
N ASP A 28 -7.94 10.57 -23.46
CA ASP A 28 -7.96 11.99 -23.13
C ASP A 28 -7.80 12.24 -21.62
N ILE A 29 -8.44 11.39 -20.80
CA ILE A 29 -8.34 11.47 -19.32
C ILE A 29 -6.92 11.16 -18.86
N VAL A 30 -6.31 10.11 -19.40
CA VAL A 30 -4.94 9.72 -19.08
C VAL A 30 -3.96 10.83 -19.47
N GLU A 31 -4.07 11.36 -20.69
CA GLU A 31 -3.22 12.46 -21.16
C GLU A 31 -3.37 13.72 -20.33
N LYS A 32 -4.61 14.07 -19.95
CA LYS A 32 -4.87 15.17 -19.02
C LYS A 32 -4.20 14.98 -17.68
N HIS A 33 -4.27 13.78 -17.10
CA HIS A 33 -3.59 13.48 -15.81
C HIS A 33 -2.08 13.43 -15.94
N PHE A 34 -1.55 13.12 -17.10
CA PHE A 34 -0.12 13.13 -17.38
C PHE A 34 0.45 14.55 -17.50
N SER A 35 -0.32 15.44 -18.14
CA SER A 35 0.09 16.83 -18.42
C SER A 35 -0.22 17.80 -17.28
N HIS A 36 -1.13 17.46 -16.37
CA HIS A 36 -1.54 18.35 -15.28
C HIS A 36 -1.20 17.74 -13.93
N PRO A 37 -0.45 18.44 -13.07
CA PRO A 37 -0.16 17.95 -11.73
C PRO A 37 -1.45 17.84 -10.91
N PHE A 38 -1.52 16.79 -10.11
CA PHE A 38 -2.64 16.59 -9.19
C PHE A 38 -2.59 17.64 -8.08
N GLN A 39 -3.60 18.50 -8.02
CA GLN A 39 -3.60 19.70 -7.16
C GLN A 39 -4.40 19.55 -5.86
N LYS A 40 -5.03 18.39 -5.64
CA LYS A 40 -5.77 18.17 -4.38
C LYS A 40 -4.83 18.32 -3.19
N PRO A 41 -5.20 19.08 -2.15
CA PRO A 41 -4.42 19.14 -0.92
C PRO A 41 -4.23 17.78 -0.29
N TYR A 42 -3.08 17.55 0.33
CA TYR A 42 -2.82 16.32 1.07
C TYR A 42 -3.76 16.15 2.25
N GLN A 43 -4.12 14.93 2.56
CA GLN A 43 -4.83 14.62 3.79
C GLN A 43 -3.87 14.74 4.99
N LYS A 44 -4.25 15.50 6.00
CA LYS A 44 -3.38 15.80 7.17
C LYS A 44 -2.83 14.55 7.87
N HIS A 45 -3.64 13.48 7.98
CA HIS A 45 -3.16 12.25 8.59
C HIS A 45 -2.10 11.55 7.73
N THR A 46 -2.17 11.67 6.39
CA THR A 46 -1.18 11.14 5.47
C THR A 46 0.12 11.94 5.55
N GLU A 47 0.04 13.28 5.59
CA GLU A 47 1.23 14.12 5.77
C GLU A 47 1.96 13.78 7.05
N LYS A 48 1.24 13.72 8.18
CA LYS A 48 1.83 13.36 9.47
C LYS A 48 2.49 11.98 9.44
N ALA A 49 1.79 10.96 8.95
CA ALA A 49 2.33 9.61 8.84
C ALA A 49 3.54 9.55 7.90
N PHE A 50 3.52 10.35 6.83
CA PHE A 50 4.64 10.45 5.92
C PHE A 50 5.87 11.10 6.57
N ASP A 51 5.73 12.16 7.33
CA ASP A 51 6.84 12.83 8.01
C ASP A 51 7.53 11.87 8.99
N GLU A 52 6.75 11.09 9.73
CA GLU A 52 7.26 10.08 10.65
C GLU A 52 8.05 8.98 9.90
N ILE A 53 7.48 8.39 8.87
CA ILE A 53 8.16 7.32 8.12
C ILE A 53 9.33 7.86 7.27
N ASN A 54 9.25 9.09 6.78
CA ASN A 54 10.34 9.70 6.03
C ASN A 54 11.58 9.86 6.92
N THR A 55 11.42 10.22 8.17
CA THR A 55 12.53 10.28 9.14
C THR A 55 13.21 8.92 9.27
N ILE A 56 12.43 7.84 9.36
CA ILE A 56 12.95 6.47 9.44
C ILE A 56 13.67 6.07 8.15
N VAL A 57 13.09 6.37 6.99
CA VAL A 57 13.72 6.10 5.69
C VAL A 57 15.04 6.85 5.55
N GLN A 58 15.09 8.14 5.90
CA GLN A 58 16.33 8.92 5.83
C GLN A 58 17.40 8.37 6.78
N THR A 59 17.04 7.98 7.99
CA THR A 59 17.98 7.35 8.95
C THR A 59 18.51 6.04 8.38
N PHE A 60 17.64 5.18 7.85
CA PHE A 60 18.05 3.94 7.19
C PHE A 60 19.03 4.18 6.03
N LEU A 61 18.78 5.18 5.19
CA LEU A 61 19.65 5.50 4.05
C LEU A 61 20.99 6.12 4.49
N LEU A 62 21.05 6.79 5.63
CA LEU A 62 22.32 7.27 6.21
C LEU A 62 23.18 6.11 6.72
N GLU A 63 22.56 5.11 7.32
CA GLU A 63 23.24 3.90 7.81
C GLU A 63 23.59 2.93 6.68
N CYS A 64 22.75 2.87 5.65
CA CYS A 64 22.89 2.02 4.48
C CYS A 64 22.77 2.85 3.18
N PRO A 65 23.84 3.51 2.72
CA PRO A 65 23.78 4.40 1.54
C PRO A 65 23.29 3.72 0.25
N ASP A 66 23.55 2.43 0.08
CA ASP A 66 23.05 1.60 -1.02
C ASP A 66 21.72 0.92 -0.70
N GLY A 67 21.11 1.28 0.43
CA GLY A 67 19.84 0.75 0.91
C GLY A 67 18.72 0.99 -0.08
N LYS A 68 17.76 0.06 -0.12
CA LYS A 68 16.62 0.09 -1.04
C LYS A 68 15.32 0.16 -0.26
N VAL A 69 14.34 0.85 -0.82
CA VAL A 69 12.99 0.90 -0.28
C VAL A 69 12.07 0.05 -1.14
N ILE A 70 11.24 -0.75 -0.47
CA ILE A 70 10.18 -1.55 -1.11
C ILE A 70 8.84 -1.05 -0.57
N LEU A 71 7.90 -0.79 -1.45
CA LEU A 71 6.53 -0.40 -1.09
C LEU A 71 5.59 -1.60 -1.22
N ASP A 72 4.78 -1.81 -0.18
CA ASP A 72 3.67 -2.78 -0.17
C ASP A 72 2.35 -2.02 0.04
N SER A 73 1.67 -1.74 -1.04
CA SER A 73 0.45 -0.94 -1.05
C SER A 73 -0.79 -1.80 -0.88
N CYS A 74 -1.76 -1.28 -0.14
CA CYS A 74 -2.93 -2.04 0.30
C CYS A 74 -2.55 -3.24 1.17
N CYS A 75 -1.55 -3.07 2.04
CA CYS A 75 -0.93 -4.14 2.81
C CYS A 75 -1.86 -4.81 3.85
N GLY A 76 -3.06 -4.25 4.07
CA GLY A 76 -4.01 -4.78 5.03
C GLY A 76 -3.44 -4.79 6.46
N VAL A 77 -3.38 -5.96 7.06
CA VAL A 77 -2.79 -6.17 8.39
C VAL A 77 -1.26 -6.36 8.36
N GLY A 78 -0.61 -6.17 7.22
CA GLY A 78 0.84 -6.19 7.09
C GLY A 78 1.50 -7.56 7.00
N GLN A 79 0.74 -8.62 6.76
CA GLN A 79 1.30 -9.97 6.62
C GLN A 79 2.25 -10.07 5.42
N SER A 80 1.85 -9.53 4.27
CA SER A 80 2.69 -9.45 3.06
C SER A 80 3.92 -8.59 3.29
N THR A 81 3.76 -7.46 3.97
CA THR A 81 4.87 -6.55 4.29
C THR A 81 5.96 -7.24 5.09
N ARG A 82 5.59 -8.00 6.12
CA ARG A 82 6.56 -8.77 6.93
C ARG A 82 7.25 -9.87 6.12
N LEU A 83 6.49 -10.56 5.26
CA LEU A 83 7.07 -11.58 4.40
C LEU A 83 8.09 -10.98 3.40
N LEU A 84 7.74 -9.84 2.79
CA LEU A 84 8.64 -9.11 1.91
C LEU A 84 9.90 -8.63 2.64
N ALA A 85 9.77 -8.15 3.88
CA ALA A 85 10.89 -7.74 4.70
C ALA A 85 11.85 -8.90 4.98
N LYS A 86 11.31 -10.06 5.34
CA LYS A 86 12.10 -11.27 5.55
C LYS A 86 12.84 -11.73 4.29
N GLN A 87 12.21 -11.59 3.13
CA GLN A 87 12.81 -11.96 1.84
C GLN A 87 13.84 -10.95 1.33
N ASN A 88 13.83 -9.73 1.86
CA ASN A 88 14.70 -8.64 1.44
C ASN A 88 15.39 -7.99 2.66
N PRO A 89 16.30 -8.70 3.34
CA PRO A 89 16.88 -8.25 4.62
C PRO A 89 17.69 -6.96 4.52
N ASN A 90 18.16 -6.60 3.32
CA ASN A 90 18.95 -5.38 3.05
C ASN A 90 18.07 -4.21 2.54
N ALA A 91 16.76 -4.34 2.58
CA ALA A 91 15.83 -3.29 2.18
C ALA A 91 14.95 -2.88 3.37
N LEU A 92 14.46 -1.65 3.35
CA LEU A 92 13.39 -1.19 4.22
C LEU A 92 12.06 -1.37 3.48
N VAL A 93 11.13 -2.10 4.09
CA VAL A 93 9.80 -2.35 3.50
C VAL A 93 8.75 -1.49 4.19
N VAL A 94 8.03 -0.69 3.42
CA VAL A 94 6.97 0.18 3.91
C VAL A 94 5.63 -0.32 3.41
N GLY A 95 4.81 -0.82 4.33
CA GLY A 95 3.44 -1.21 4.09
C GLY A 95 2.48 -0.04 4.30
N VAL A 96 1.58 0.18 3.35
CA VAL A 96 0.63 1.29 3.37
C VAL A 96 -0.79 0.77 3.21
N ASP A 97 -1.68 1.15 4.12
CA ASP A 97 -3.12 0.89 4.01
C ASP A 97 -3.91 2.11 4.51
N LYS A 98 -5.07 2.36 3.91
CA LYS A 98 -5.94 3.46 4.34
C LYS A 98 -6.71 3.15 5.63
N SER A 99 -6.84 1.89 5.99
CA SER A 99 -7.64 1.42 7.12
C SER A 99 -6.84 1.43 8.42
N ALA A 100 -7.20 2.34 9.35
CA ALA A 100 -6.62 2.37 10.69
C ALA A 100 -6.77 1.03 11.40
N SER A 101 -7.96 0.44 11.38
CA SER A 101 -8.24 -0.81 12.09
C SER A 101 -7.44 -2.02 11.57
N ARG A 102 -7.01 -2.01 10.30
CA ARG A 102 -6.13 -3.04 9.76
C ARG A 102 -4.69 -2.86 10.23
N ILE A 103 -4.20 -1.63 10.20
CA ILE A 103 -2.86 -1.29 10.68
C ILE A 103 -2.72 -1.58 12.18
N GLU A 104 -3.72 -1.19 13.00
CA GLU A 104 -3.74 -1.43 14.44
C GLU A 104 -3.72 -2.92 14.79
N ARG A 105 -4.47 -3.75 14.07
CA ARG A 105 -4.46 -5.22 14.28
C ARG A 105 -3.10 -5.87 14.08
N ASN A 106 -2.23 -5.29 13.27
CA ASN A 106 -0.87 -5.79 13.13
C ASN A 106 -0.06 -5.62 14.42
N ILE A 107 -0.27 -4.53 15.14
CA ILE A 107 0.44 -4.24 16.40
C ILE A 107 0.03 -5.23 17.49
N GLU A 108 -1.25 -5.60 17.54
CA GLU A 108 -1.81 -6.48 18.56
C GLU A 108 -1.46 -7.96 18.37
N GLY A 109 -1.24 -8.38 17.13
CA GLY A 109 -1.03 -9.80 16.77
C GLY A 109 0.43 -10.21 16.58
N PHE A 110 1.39 -9.35 16.91
CA PHE A 110 2.79 -9.62 16.62
C PHE A 110 3.52 -10.26 17.81
N ASP A 111 3.74 -11.56 17.72
CA ASP A 111 4.65 -12.30 18.60
C ASP A 111 6.03 -12.35 17.93
N ALA A 112 7.07 -11.92 18.67
CA ALA A 112 8.47 -11.97 18.24
C ALA A 112 8.95 -13.40 17.87
N SER A 113 8.27 -14.41 18.41
CA SER A 113 8.49 -15.83 18.06
C SER A 113 7.82 -16.25 16.76
N SER A 114 7.01 -15.40 16.14
CA SER A 114 6.24 -15.77 14.96
C SER A 114 7.12 -15.98 13.73
N HIS A 115 6.66 -16.86 12.84
CA HIS A 115 7.30 -17.15 11.56
C HIS A 115 7.50 -15.93 10.65
N TYR A 116 6.82 -14.83 10.97
CA TYR A 116 6.80 -13.58 10.20
C TYR A 116 7.58 -12.44 10.87
N HIS A 117 8.44 -12.75 11.87
CA HIS A 117 9.26 -11.72 12.50
C HIS A 117 10.27 -11.13 11.51
N ALA A 118 10.28 -9.81 11.40
CA ALA A 118 11.25 -9.02 10.65
C ALA A 118 11.34 -7.63 11.29
N ASP A 119 12.52 -7.04 11.30
CA ASP A 119 12.79 -5.74 11.93
C ASP A 119 12.87 -4.59 10.91
N ASN A 120 12.96 -4.93 9.63
CA ASN A 120 13.18 -4.00 8.52
C ASN A 120 11.88 -3.62 7.80
N TYR A 121 10.77 -3.48 8.52
CA TYR A 121 9.52 -3.00 7.94
C TYR A 121 8.81 -2.00 8.84
N HIS A 122 7.97 -1.18 8.22
CA HIS A 122 7.03 -0.29 8.90
C HIS A 122 5.67 -0.32 8.23
N LEU A 123 4.61 -0.19 9.02
CA LEU A 123 3.23 -0.08 8.55
C LEU A 123 2.71 1.32 8.84
N ILE A 124 2.11 1.94 7.84
CA ILE A 124 1.53 3.27 7.99
C ILE A 124 0.10 3.34 7.46
N ARG A 125 -0.71 4.15 8.12
CA ARG A 125 -2.02 4.53 7.61
C ARG A 125 -1.90 5.76 6.72
N ALA A 126 -2.18 5.63 5.44
CA ALA A 126 -2.14 6.75 4.50
C ALA A 126 -3.11 6.57 3.33
N ASP A 127 -3.53 7.67 2.73
CA ASP A 127 -4.10 7.67 1.38
C ASP A 127 -3.01 7.40 0.37
N LEU A 128 -3.21 6.42 -0.51
CA LEU A 128 -2.16 5.96 -1.42
C LEU A 128 -1.74 7.04 -2.43
N ASN A 129 -2.69 7.81 -2.98
CA ASN A 129 -2.36 8.83 -3.96
C ASN A 129 -1.50 9.93 -3.34
N ASP A 130 -1.88 10.38 -2.16
CA ASP A 130 -1.13 11.39 -1.42
C ASP A 130 0.25 10.85 -1.03
N PHE A 131 0.30 9.61 -0.54
CA PHE A 131 1.55 8.97 -0.15
C PHE A 131 2.55 8.87 -1.30
N TYR A 132 2.10 8.42 -2.50
CA TYR A 132 2.98 8.32 -3.66
C TYR A 132 3.51 9.69 -4.13
N ARG A 133 2.68 10.73 -4.05
CA ARG A 133 3.10 12.10 -4.36
C ARG A 133 4.22 12.56 -3.41
N LEU A 134 4.08 12.27 -2.12
CA LEU A 134 5.08 12.59 -1.10
C LEU A 134 6.36 11.77 -1.27
N VAL A 135 6.27 10.47 -1.55
CA VAL A 135 7.41 9.61 -1.86
C VAL A 135 8.19 10.15 -3.06
N LYS A 136 7.48 10.57 -4.12
CA LYS A 136 8.09 11.17 -5.31
C LYS A 136 8.84 12.46 -4.97
N VAL A 137 8.23 13.35 -4.18
CA VAL A 137 8.86 14.62 -3.75
C VAL A 137 10.08 14.36 -2.89
N ALA A 138 10.03 13.40 -1.98
CA ALA A 138 11.15 13.02 -1.11
C ALA A 138 12.23 12.18 -1.82
N ASN A 139 11.99 11.81 -3.07
CA ASN A 139 12.91 11.05 -3.93
C ASN A 139 13.46 9.77 -3.27
N TRP A 140 12.57 8.97 -2.67
CA TRP A 140 12.97 7.69 -2.08
C TRP A 140 13.52 6.72 -3.14
N PRO A 141 14.56 5.94 -2.85
CA PRO A 141 15.12 4.94 -3.77
C PRO A 141 14.23 3.68 -3.80
N VAL A 142 13.00 3.84 -4.26
CA VAL A 142 12.04 2.73 -4.37
C VAL A 142 12.44 1.84 -5.53
N THR A 143 12.74 0.58 -5.25
CA THR A 143 13.17 -0.39 -6.26
C THR A 143 12.09 -1.40 -6.63
N LYS A 144 11.14 -1.63 -5.74
CA LYS A 144 9.99 -2.52 -5.96
C LYS A 144 8.74 -1.92 -5.34
N HIS A 145 7.63 -2.08 -6.03
CA HIS A 145 6.33 -1.63 -5.58
C HIS A 145 5.30 -2.75 -5.81
N TYR A 146 4.75 -3.26 -4.73
CA TYR A 146 3.69 -4.27 -4.75
C TYR A 146 2.35 -3.59 -4.52
N ILE A 147 1.37 -3.92 -5.36
CA ILE A 147 -0.03 -3.49 -5.24
C ILE A 147 -0.87 -4.74 -5.36
N LEU A 148 -1.29 -5.26 -4.20
CA LEU A 148 -2.12 -6.46 -4.13
C LEU A 148 -3.51 -6.08 -3.62
N TYR A 149 -4.53 -6.41 -4.37
CA TYR A 149 -5.94 -6.19 -4.00
C TYR A 149 -6.26 -4.74 -3.59
N PRO A 150 -6.07 -3.77 -4.49
CA PRO A 150 -6.34 -2.35 -4.23
C PRO A 150 -7.82 -2.04 -3.98
#